data_830f2ec107f7c638322a3b629fff1c19
#
_entry.id   830f2ec107f7c638322a3b629fff1c19
#
_cell.length_a   1.000
_cell.length_b   1.000
_cell.length_c   1.000
_cell.angle_alpha   90.00
_cell.angle_beta   90.00
_cell.angle_gamma   90.00
#
_symmetry.space_group_name_H-M   'P 1'
#
loop_
_entity.id
_entity.type
_entity.pdbx_description
1 polymer ?
#
loop_
_entity_poly.entity_id
_entity_poly.type
_entity_poly.pdbx_seq_one_letter_code
_entity_poly.pdbx_strand_id
1 'polypeptide(L)'
;MLSENLRLTKYFILGVLLQVLVFESLDFFGYVNPIFYVIFLLIYKFDGSETKFILLSFTLGLLVDLLTQNPGSNTISCLIISYIRPVLINFSFGVNADVSNGMINGTRLENRILFVGLIIFFHHLIYFSVSYFSFSAYIDIIKNTILTTLLTAILIGITLGFISKK
;
A
#
# COMPACT_ATOMS: atom_id res chain seq x y z
N MET A 1 14.01 6.77 -18.31
CA MET A 1 14.67 6.64 -16.98
C MET A 1 14.54 7.88 -16.11
N LEU A 2 15.01 9.07 -16.50
CA LEU A 2 14.88 10.29 -15.66
C LEU A 2 13.42 10.64 -15.35
N SER A 3 12.53 10.60 -16.31
CA SER A 3 11.10 10.90 -16.15
C SER A 3 10.35 9.88 -15.26
N GLU A 4 10.75 8.61 -15.28
CA GLU A 4 10.15 7.56 -14.45
C GLU A 4 10.59 7.67 -12.99
N ASN A 5 11.88 7.91 -12.75
CA ASN A 5 12.39 8.15 -11.40
C ASN A 5 11.76 9.40 -10.79
N LEU A 6 11.60 10.48 -11.57
CA LEU A 6 10.93 11.71 -11.11
C LEU A 6 9.46 11.44 -10.73
N ARG A 7 8.77 10.62 -11.51
CA ARG A 7 7.39 10.24 -11.24
C ARG A 7 7.26 9.38 -9.97
N LEU A 8 8.15 8.41 -9.80
CA LEU A 8 8.19 7.58 -8.58
C LEU A 8 8.48 8.40 -7.34
N THR A 9 9.47 9.31 -7.40
CA THR A 9 9.79 10.23 -6.31
C THR A 9 8.60 11.12 -5.97
N LYS A 10 7.90 11.64 -6.97
CA LYS A 10 6.68 12.44 -6.78
C LYS A 10 5.58 11.65 -6.04
N TYR A 11 5.31 10.42 -6.45
CA TYR A 11 4.30 9.58 -5.77
C TYR A 11 4.73 9.20 -4.36
N PHE A 12 6.01 8.96 -4.14
CA PHE A 12 6.57 8.70 -2.81
C PHE A 12 6.34 9.89 -1.87
N ILE A 13 6.80 11.08 -2.26
CA ILE A 13 6.67 12.30 -1.46
C ILE A 13 5.19 12.65 -1.25
N LEU A 14 4.39 12.60 -2.32
CA LEU A 14 2.96 12.92 -2.24
C LEU A 14 2.22 11.92 -1.34
N GLY A 15 2.57 10.64 -1.40
CA GLY A 15 2.00 9.60 -0.54
C GLY A 15 2.26 9.87 0.94
N VAL A 16 3.51 10.20 1.31
CA VAL A 16 3.88 10.56 2.69
C VAL A 16 3.17 11.83 3.14
N LEU A 17 3.22 12.90 2.33
CA LEU A 17 2.62 14.19 2.69
C LEU A 17 1.10 14.08 2.85
N LEU A 18 0.40 13.42 1.93
CA LEU A 18 -1.04 13.22 2.04
C LEU A 18 -1.39 12.36 3.25
N GLN A 19 -0.63 11.31 3.52
CA GLN A 19 -0.87 10.48 4.71
C GLN A 19 -0.76 11.31 5.99
N VAL A 20 0.34 12.02 6.18
CA VAL A 20 0.63 12.72 7.43
C VAL A 20 -0.23 13.97 7.62
N LEU A 21 -0.43 14.76 6.56
CA LEU A 21 -1.10 16.05 6.67
C LEU A 21 -2.63 15.97 6.55
N VAL A 22 -3.13 14.93 5.87
CA VAL A 22 -4.56 14.82 5.57
C VAL A 22 -5.17 13.58 6.23
N PHE A 23 -4.68 12.40 5.87
CA PHE A 23 -5.33 11.15 6.27
C PHE A 23 -5.11 10.76 7.73
N GLU A 24 -4.03 11.19 8.36
CA GLU A 24 -3.80 10.95 9.79
C GLU A 24 -4.81 11.70 10.67
N SER A 25 -5.25 12.87 10.22
CA SER A 25 -6.25 13.67 10.94
C SER A 25 -7.70 13.34 10.59
N LEU A 26 -7.94 12.46 9.60
CA LEU A 26 -9.27 12.07 9.16
C LEU A 26 -9.73 10.81 9.90
N ASP A 27 -10.35 11.00 11.06
CA ASP A 27 -10.99 9.92 11.81
C ASP A 27 -12.41 9.66 11.30
N PHE A 28 -12.56 8.70 10.39
CA PHE A 28 -13.88 8.26 9.98
C PHE A 28 -14.49 7.38 11.09
N PHE A 29 -15.68 7.76 11.54
CA PHE A 29 -16.38 7.11 12.66
C PHE A 29 -15.60 7.09 13.98
N GLY A 30 -14.55 7.92 14.12
CA GLY A 30 -13.76 8.04 15.35
C GLY A 30 -12.68 6.96 15.54
N TYR A 31 -12.46 6.08 14.55
CA TYR A 31 -11.47 5.00 14.68
C TYR A 31 -10.95 4.41 13.36
N VAL A 32 -11.35 4.96 12.20
CA VAL A 32 -10.93 4.43 10.89
C VAL A 32 -10.21 5.51 10.10
N ASN A 33 -8.90 5.36 9.94
CA ASN A 33 -8.06 6.28 9.18
C ASN A 33 -7.56 5.57 7.91
N PRO A 34 -7.86 6.10 6.70
CA PRO A 34 -7.40 5.46 5.48
C PRO A 34 -5.87 5.53 5.38
N ILE A 35 -5.24 4.43 4.99
CA ILE A 35 -3.78 4.37 4.82
C ILE A 35 -3.46 4.53 3.33
N PHE A 36 -3.38 5.79 2.89
CA PHE A 36 -3.29 6.15 1.47
C PHE A 36 -1.92 5.88 0.85
N TYR A 37 -0.83 5.97 1.60
CA TYR A 37 0.53 5.78 1.06
C TYR A 37 0.76 4.37 0.47
N VAL A 38 -0.10 3.40 0.79
CA VAL A 38 -0.07 2.05 0.20
C VAL A 38 -0.18 2.09 -1.33
N ILE A 39 -0.73 3.17 -1.90
CA ILE A 39 -0.76 3.39 -3.36
C ILE A 39 0.65 3.32 -3.96
N PHE A 40 1.70 3.73 -3.26
CA PHE A 40 3.07 3.64 -3.73
C PHE A 40 3.49 2.18 -3.96
N LEU A 41 3.13 1.28 -3.03
CA LEU A 41 3.42 -0.16 -3.15
C LEU A 41 2.71 -0.80 -4.34
N LEU A 42 1.56 -0.25 -4.74
CA LEU A 42 0.77 -0.71 -5.88
C LEU A 42 1.35 -0.25 -7.22
N ILE A 43 1.70 1.05 -7.32
CA ILE A 43 2.09 1.67 -8.60
C ILE A 43 3.58 1.52 -8.93
N TYR A 44 4.40 1.05 -7.97
CA TYR A 44 5.83 0.86 -8.21
C TYR A 44 6.05 -0.13 -9.36
N LYS A 45 6.78 0.33 -10.38
CA LYS A 45 7.21 -0.51 -11.49
C LYS A 45 8.51 -1.20 -11.14
N PHE A 46 8.57 -2.49 -11.40
CA PHE A 46 9.80 -3.27 -11.22
C PHE A 46 10.81 -2.91 -12.31
N ASP A 47 11.96 -2.41 -11.89
CA ASP A 47 13.11 -2.13 -12.76
C ASP A 47 14.19 -3.23 -12.68
N GLY A 48 13.82 -4.43 -12.21
CA GLY A 48 14.71 -5.58 -12.05
C GLY A 48 15.42 -5.64 -10.70
N SER A 49 15.22 -4.68 -9.79
CA SER A 49 15.85 -4.67 -8.47
C SER A 49 14.83 -4.75 -7.35
N GLU A 50 14.61 -5.97 -6.83
CA GLU A 50 13.74 -6.20 -5.65
C GLU A 50 14.27 -5.47 -4.41
N THR A 51 15.58 -5.48 -4.21
CA THR A 51 16.23 -4.81 -3.08
C THR A 51 15.93 -3.33 -3.03
N LYS A 52 15.94 -2.64 -4.18
CA LYS A 52 15.60 -1.23 -4.26
C LYS A 52 14.16 -0.96 -3.84
N PHE A 53 13.22 -1.80 -4.28
CA PHE A 53 11.82 -1.68 -3.89
C PHE A 53 11.63 -1.89 -2.38
N ILE A 54 12.27 -2.92 -1.81
CA ILE A 54 12.21 -3.20 -0.37
C ILE A 54 12.77 -2.03 0.44
N LEU A 55 13.93 -1.46 0.03
CA LEU A 55 14.52 -0.30 0.70
C LEU A 55 13.62 0.96 0.61
N LEU A 56 13.03 1.22 -0.54
CA LEU A 56 12.09 2.34 -0.71
C LEU A 56 10.83 2.14 0.13
N SER A 57 10.31 0.92 0.20
CA SER A 57 9.13 0.58 1.01
C SER A 57 9.43 0.71 2.50
N PHE A 58 10.61 0.26 2.95
CA PHE A 58 11.11 0.48 4.31
C PHE A 58 11.17 1.96 4.64
N THR A 59 11.83 2.76 3.78
CA THR A 59 11.98 4.21 3.99
C THR A 59 10.61 4.91 4.03
N LEU A 60 9.66 4.47 3.18
CA LEU A 60 8.30 5.00 3.17
C LEU A 60 7.61 4.79 4.51
N GLY A 61 7.58 3.54 4.99
CA GLY A 61 6.97 3.20 6.27
C GLY A 61 7.64 3.90 7.45
N LEU A 62 8.99 3.95 7.45
CA LEU A 62 9.77 4.61 8.49
C LEU A 62 9.48 6.12 8.58
N LEU A 63 9.38 6.80 7.43
CA LEU A 63 9.04 8.22 7.41
C LEU A 63 7.64 8.48 7.96
N VAL A 64 6.67 7.63 7.60
CA VAL A 64 5.32 7.75 8.13
C VAL A 64 5.32 7.50 9.63
N ASP A 65 5.96 6.43 10.13
CA ASP A 65 6.04 6.14 11.57
C ASP A 65 6.68 7.28 12.36
N LEU A 66 7.79 7.86 11.86
CA LEU A 66 8.47 8.97 12.52
C LEU A 66 7.61 10.24 12.57
N LEU A 67 6.88 10.53 11.50
CA LEU A 67 6.06 11.73 11.39
C LEU A 67 4.72 11.62 12.14
N THR A 68 4.19 10.40 12.29
CA THR A 68 2.93 10.12 13.01
C THR A 68 3.15 9.57 14.41
N GLN A 69 4.41 9.45 14.85
CA GLN A 69 4.80 8.91 16.17
C GLN A 69 4.28 7.48 16.42
N ASN A 70 4.15 6.69 15.37
CA ASN A 70 3.78 5.29 15.45
C ASN A 70 4.99 4.40 15.84
N PRO A 71 4.77 3.29 16.57
CA PRO A 71 5.84 2.42 17.06
C PRO A 71 6.43 1.47 16.00
N GLY A 72 6.36 1.80 14.71
CA GLY A 72 6.94 0.97 13.63
C GLY A 72 5.95 0.10 12.86
N SER A 73 4.65 0.27 13.09
CA SER A 73 3.61 -0.55 12.44
C SER A 73 3.57 -0.35 10.93
N ASN A 74 3.78 0.89 10.45
CA ASN A 74 3.85 1.21 9.02
C ASN A 74 5.12 0.63 8.39
N THR A 75 6.26 0.73 9.07
CA THR A 75 7.55 0.19 8.62
C THR A 75 7.48 -1.31 8.40
N ILE A 76 7.00 -2.05 9.41
CA ILE A 76 6.90 -3.52 9.36
C ILE A 76 5.93 -3.95 8.27
N SER A 77 4.77 -3.30 8.15
CA SER A 77 3.79 -3.60 7.11
C SER A 77 4.35 -3.38 5.70
N CYS A 78 5.02 -2.26 5.47
CA CYS A 78 5.67 -1.97 4.19
C CYS A 78 6.75 -2.99 3.83
N LEU A 79 7.58 -3.38 4.79
CA LEU A 79 8.62 -4.40 4.59
C LEU A 79 8.03 -5.75 4.20
N ILE A 80 7.07 -6.25 4.97
CA ILE A 80 6.47 -7.56 4.70
C ILE A 80 5.74 -7.54 3.36
N ILE A 81 4.94 -6.50 3.08
CA ILE A 81 4.24 -6.39 1.81
C ILE A 81 5.20 -6.29 0.63
N SER A 82 6.27 -5.53 0.74
CA SER A 82 7.26 -5.43 -0.36
C SER A 82 7.93 -6.79 -0.63
N TYR A 83 8.16 -7.59 0.40
CA TYR A 83 8.74 -8.92 0.26
C TYR A 83 7.77 -9.94 -0.35
N ILE A 84 6.50 -9.95 0.06
CA ILE A 84 5.50 -10.90 -0.45
C ILE A 84 4.84 -10.45 -1.76
N ARG A 85 5.06 -9.20 -2.20
CA ARG A 85 4.44 -8.65 -3.41
C ARG A 85 4.61 -9.50 -4.67
N PRO A 86 5.78 -10.10 -4.98
CA PRO A 86 5.93 -10.99 -6.13
C PRO A 86 4.97 -12.19 -6.07
N VAL A 87 4.76 -12.75 -4.89
CA VAL A 87 3.82 -13.86 -4.67
C VAL A 87 2.39 -13.40 -4.96
N LEU A 88 1.99 -12.23 -4.46
CA LEU A 88 0.66 -11.66 -4.68
C LEU A 88 0.42 -11.31 -6.16
N ILE A 89 1.45 -10.89 -6.88
CA ILE A 89 1.40 -10.67 -8.32
C ILE A 89 1.15 -11.98 -9.05
N ASN A 90 1.95 -13.01 -8.79
CA ASN A 90 1.79 -14.31 -9.41
C ASN A 90 0.42 -14.94 -9.13
N PHE A 91 -0.10 -14.75 -7.92
CA PHE A 91 -1.44 -15.20 -7.55
C PHE A 91 -2.53 -14.47 -8.32
N SER A 92 -2.40 -13.15 -8.51
CA SER A 92 -3.44 -12.33 -9.14
C SER A 92 -3.40 -12.37 -10.66
N PHE A 93 -2.21 -12.43 -11.26
CA PHE A 93 -2.01 -12.30 -12.71
C PHE A 93 -1.49 -13.57 -13.38
N GLY A 94 -1.10 -14.58 -12.61
CA GLY A 94 -0.47 -15.81 -13.10
C GLY A 94 1.05 -15.71 -13.19
N VAL A 95 1.71 -16.88 -13.22
CA VAL A 95 3.19 -17.01 -13.14
C VAL A 95 3.93 -16.37 -14.32
N ASN A 96 3.27 -16.23 -15.47
CA ASN A 96 3.84 -15.65 -16.70
C ASN A 96 3.47 -14.17 -16.90
N ALA A 97 2.93 -13.52 -15.88
CA ALA A 97 2.56 -12.10 -15.98
C ALA A 97 3.81 -11.23 -16.12
N ASP A 98 3.90 -10.50 -17.23
CA ASP A 98 4.95 -9.48 -17.42
C ASP A 98 4.66 -8.27 -16.55
N VAL A 99 5.25 -8.29 -15.37
CA VAL A 99 5.08 -7.26 -14.32
C VAL A 99 5.83 -5.97 -14.67
N SER A 100 6.75 -6.02 -15.64
CA SER A 100 7.62 -4.89 -16.01
C SER A 100 6.84 -3.72 -16.62
N ASN A 101 5.70 -3.98 -17.28
CA ASN A 101 4.93 -2.96 -18.02
C ASN A 101 3.92 -2.15 -17.19
N GLY A 102 3.97 -2.25 -15.86
CA GLY A 102 3.06 -1.53 -14.98
C GLY A 102 1.64 -2.10 -15.01
N MET A 103 1.23 -2.67 -13.91
CA MET A 103 -0.04 -3.40 -13.71
C MET A 103 -1.33 -2.63 -14.03
N ILE A 104 -1.25 -1.37 -14.45
CA ILE A 104 -2.41 -0.52 -14.72
C ILE A 104 -2.90 -0.68 -16.16
N ASN A 105 -2.02 -0.98 -17.12
CA ASN A 105 -2.37 -1.05 -18.55
C ASN A 105 -2.26 -2.48 -19.07
N GLY A 106 -3.30 -2.97 -19.76
CA GLY A 106 -3.28 -4.24 -20.47
C GLY A 106 -3.69 -5.49 -19.68
N THR A 107 -3.97 -5.40 -18.38
CA THR A 107 -4.45 -6.51 -17.55
C THR A 107 -5.95 -6.48 -17.35
N ARG A 108 -6.57 -7.66 -17.10
CA ARG A 108 -8.01 -7.75 -16.79
C ARG A 108 -8.34 -6.99 -15.52
N LEU A 109 -9.47 -6.30 -15.52
CA LEU A 109 -9.93 -5.51 -14.37
C LEU A 109 -10.05 -6.34 -13.09
N GLU A 110 -10.55 -7.57 -13.21
CA GLU A 110 -10.72 -8.53 -12.11
C GLU A 110 -9.39 -8.81 -11.40
N ASN A 111 -8.33 -9.10 -12.18
CA ASN A 111 -6.99 -9.37 -11.63
C ASN A 111 -6.40 -8.14 -10.92
N ARG A 112 -6.69 -6.95 -11.45
CA ARG A 112 -6.26 -5.69 -10.81
C ARG A 112 -6.97 -5.46 -9.49
N ILE A 113 -8.28 -5.66 -9.44
CA ILE A 113 -9.08 -5.53 -8.21
C ILE A 113 -8.59 -6.52 -7.17
N LEU A 114 -8.35 -7.78 -7.58
CA LEU A 114 -7.82 -8.81 -6.69
C LEU A 114 -6.46 -8.41 -6.11
N PHE A 115 -5.53 -7.99 -6.96
CA PHE A 115 -4.20 -7.57 -6.53
C PHE A 115 -4.22 -6.38 -5.57
N VAL A 116 -4.97 -5.33 -5.93
CA VAL A 116 -5.13 -4.13 -5.09
C VAL A 116 -5.76 -4.51 -3.74
N GLY A 117 -6.82 -5.31 -3.76
CA GLY A 117 -7.49 -5.79 -2.55
C GLY A 117 -6.56 -6.59 -1.64
N LEU A 118 -5.78 -7.52 -2.20
CA LEU A 118 -4.84 -8.33 -1.43
C LEU A 118 -3.71 -7.49 -0.80
N ILE A 119 -3.10 -6.59 -1.55
CA ILE A 119 -2.03 -5.71 -1.03
C ILE A 119 -2.57 -4.85 0.13
N ILE A 120 -3.73 -4.21 -0.05
CA ILE A 120 -4.32 -3.35 0.97
C ILE A 120 -4.72 -4.18 2.19
N PHE A 121 -5.40 -5.31 1.98
CA PHE A 121 -5.86 -6.17 3.07
C PHE A 121 -4.70 -6.70 3.93
N PHE A 122 -3.68 -7.29 3.31
CA PHE A 122 -2.53 -7.81 4.06
C PHE A 122 -1.72 -6.70 4.72
N HIS A 123 -1.59 -5.54 4.08
CA HIS A 123 -0.95 -4.39 4.70
C HIS A 123 -1.66 -3.98 6.00
N HIS A 124 -2.98 -3.81 5.95
CA HIS A 124 -3.75 -3.42 7.14
C HIS A 124 -3.78 -4.51 8.21
N LEU A 125 -3.86 -5.78 7.81
CA LEU A 125 -3.82 -6.89 8.75
C LEU A 125 -2.51 -6.90 9.55
N ILE A 126 -1.38 -6.71 8.88
CA ILE A 126 -0.07 -6.63 9.53
C ILE A 126 0.01 -5.36 10.40
N TYR A 127 -0.42 -4.22 9.86
CA TYR A 127 -0.42 -2.93 10.56
C TYR A 127 -1.17 -3.03 11.89
N PHE A 128 -2.41 -3.48 11.88
CA PHE A 128 -3.20 -3.59 13.12
C PHE A 128 -2.68 -4.68 14.05
N SER A 129 -2.16 -5.80 13.51
CA SER A 129 -1.55 -6.84 14.34
C SER A 129 -0.33 -6.33 15.11
N VAL A 130 0.49 -5.49 14.48
CA VAL A 130 1.65 -4.85 15.11
C VAL A 130 1.22 -3.72 16.06
N SER A 131 0.26 -2.89 15.64
CA SER A 131 -0.21 -1.76 16.46
C SER A 131 -0.84 -2.20 17.76
N TYR A 132 -1.69 -3.22 17.73
CA TYR A 132 -2.33 -3.73 18.95
C TYR A 132 -1.40 -4.59 19.79
N PHE A 133 -0.49 -5.31 19.15
CA PHE A 133 0.48 -6.21 19.77
C PHE A 133 -0.10 -7.09 20.91
N SER A 134 -1.35 -7.52 20.74
CA SER A 134 -2.09 -8.29 21.76
C SER A 134 -3.02 -9.30 21.10
N PHE A 135 -2.92 -10.57 21.50
CA PHE A 135 -3.83 -11.61 21.01
C PHE A 135 -5.27 -11.43 21.53
N SER A 136 -5.47 -10.75 22.66
CA SER A 136 -6.82 -10.48 23.18
C SER A 136 -7.60 -9.49 22.31
N ALA A 137 -6.91 -8.67 21.50
CA ALA A 137 -7.50 -7.68 20.60
C ALA A 137 -7.87 -8.23 19.21
N TYR A 138 -7.93 -9.55 19.01
CA TYR A 138 -8.14 -10.13 17.66
C TYR A 138 -9.43 -9.65 16.98
N ILE A 139 -10.50 -9.40 17.74
CA ILE A 139 -11.77 -8.90 17.18
C ILE A 139 -11.57 -7.47 16.66
N ASP A 140 -10.89 -6.61 17.41
CA ASP A 140 -10.61 -5.23 16.99
C ASP A 140 -9.64 -5.19 15.81
N ILE A 141 -8.63 -6.06 15.79
CA ILE A 141 -7.71 -6.22 14.64
C ILE A 141 -8.51 -6.56 13.38
N ILE A 142 -9.37 -7.57 13.42
CA ILE A 142 -10.17 -7.99 12.26
C ILE A 142 -11.14 -6.87 11.83
N LYS A 143 -11.86 -6.28 12.77
CA LYS A 143 -12.82 -5.21 12.51
C LYS A 143 -12.14 -4.02 11.85
N ASN A 144 -11.06 -3.52 12.44
CA ASN A 144 -10.34 -2.36 11.92
C ASN A 144 -9.66 -2.67 10.58
N THR A 145 -9.11 -3.86 10.41
CA THR A 145 -8.56 -4.32 9.13
C THR A 145 -9.62 -4.25 8.02
N ILE A 146 -10.80 -4.81 8.24
CA ILE A 146 -11.86 -4.84 7.21
C ILE A 146 -12.34 -3.42 6.88
N LEU A 147 -12.67 -2.63 7.90
CA LEU A 147 -13.21 -1.27 7.70
C LEU A 147 -12.20 -0.35 7.01
N THR A 148 -10.96 -0.35 7.48
CA THR A 148 -9.89 0.47 6.89
C THR A 148 -9.53 0.00 5.48
N THR A 149 -9.54 -1.33 5.22
CA THR A 149 -9.32 -1.88 3.88
C THR A 149 -10.38 -1.40 2.90
N LEU A 150 -11.65 -1.45 3.27
CA LEU A 150 -12.75 -1.00 2.40
C LEU A 150 -12.61 0.50 2.08
N LEU A 151 -12.38 1.33 3.08
CA LEU A 151 -12.22 2.76 2.90
C LEU A 151 -11.00 3.10 2.03
N THR A 152 -9.86 2.52 2.35
CA THR A 152 -8.62 2.71 1.59
C THR A 152 -8.74 2.21 0.15
N ALA A 153 -9.40 1.05 -0.07
CA ALA A 153 -9.61 0.49 -1.41
C ALA A 153 -10.48 1.40 -2.28
N ILE A 154 -11.52 2.02 -1.73
CA ILE A 154 -12.35 3.00 -2.44
C ILE A 154 -11.51 4.21 -2.85
N LEU A 155 -10.75 4.81 -1.93
CA LEU A 155 -9.91 5.98 -2.20
C LEU A 155 -8.82 5.69 -3.24
N ILE A 156 -8.13 4.56 -3.08
CA ILE A 156 -7.10 4.14 -4.04
C ILE A 156 -7.72 3.78 -5.39
N GLY A 157 -8.88 3.11 -5.40
CA GLY A 157 -9.59 2.76 -6.63
C GLY A 157 -9.98 4.00 -7.46
N ILE A 158 -10.50 5.04 -6.81
CA ILE A 158 -10.79 6.34 -7.44
C ILE A 158 -9.50 6.94 -8.02
N THR A 159 -8.43 6.97 -7.21
CA THR A 159 -7.15 7.57 -7.63
C THR A 159 -6.54 6.83 -8.82
N LEU A 160 -6.54 5.49 -8.80
CA LEU A 160 -6.04 4.67 -9.91
C LEU A 160 -6.89 4.84 -11.18
N GLY A 161 -8.20 5.03 -11.03
CA GLY A 161 -9.11 5.35 -12.14
C GLY A 161 -8.74 6.66 -12.85
N PHE A 162 -8.32 7.69 -12.10
CA PHE A 162 -7.83 8.94 -12.68
C PHE A 162 -6.46 8.81 -13.34
N ILE A 163 -5.56 8.02 -12.75
CA ILE A 163 -4.21 7.81 -13.31
C ILE A 163 -4.26 6.99 -14.60
N SER A 164 -5.16 6.02 -14.69
CA SER A 164 -5.30 5.13 -15.86
C SER A 164 -5.86 5.81 -17.11
N LYS A 165 -6.52 6.97 -16.98
CA LYS A 165 -7.11 7.72 -18.10
C LYS A 165 -6.11 8.63 -18.84
N LYS A 166 -4.88 8.73 -18.37
CA LYS A 166 -3.78 9.46 -19.01
C LYS A 166 -2.77 8.50 -19.66
#